data_8a39e3b6e8eb48b522c3978ea9ef92d3
#
_entry.id   8a39e3b6e8eb48b522c3978ea9ef92d3
#
_cell.length_a   1.000
_cell.length_b   1.000
_cell.length_c   1.000
_cell.angle_alpha   90.00
_cell.angle_beta   90.00
_cell.angle_gamma   90.00
#
_symmetry.space_group_name_H-M   'P 1'
#
loop_
_entity.id
_entity.type
_entity.pdbx_description
1 polymer ?
#
loop_
_entity_poly.entity_id
_entity_poly.type
_entity_poly.pdbx_seq_one_letter_code
_entity_poly.pdbx_strand_id
1 'polypeptide(L)'
;DLSVPPALIARALRERKELLSFHFDPLSDWSGRFNDSLDGLDLRSVLCIPLLRLRGNVSSSETLVATMDDTIGVIYMDSRSAGIADEQGNRELLQTLALEASTILENARLLEEERARQRLEAELALARSIQSNLLPRHLPQTGFLRATGSSIPTHQVGGDFYDVLLQPDGSWMAAVADVSGKGVSAALLASLLQGVLLEAASSGAALDAWLGRLNRFLLDRTDGEKYATLFACRLQSDGQL
;
A
#
# COMPACT_ATOMS: atom_id res chain seq x y z
N ASP A 1 31.05 1.80 -19.07
CA ASP A 1 30.67 0.46 -18.60
C ASP A 1 31.62 0.05 -17.49
N LEU A 2 31.11 0.01 -16.26
CA LEU A 2 31.80 -0.56 -15.12
C LEU A 2 31.67 -2.09 -15.25
N SER A 3 32.75 -2.77 -15.65
CA SER A 3 32.77 -4.24 -15.68
C SER A 3 33.01 -4.77 -14.27
N VAL A 4 31.93 -4.80 -13.47
CA VAL A 4 31.97 -5.37 -12.13
C VAL A 4 31.70 -6.87 -12.22
N PRO A 5 32.54 -7.75 -11.63
CA PRO A 5 32.32 -9.19 -11.66
C PRO A 5 31.04 -9.60 -10.93
N PRO A 6 29.99 -10.11 -11.60
CA PRO A 6 28.71 -10.42 -10.96
C PRO A 6 28.85 -11.52 -9.89
N ALA A 7 29.79 -12.42 -10.06
CA ALA A 7 30.06 -13.52 -9.15
C ALA A 7 30.55 -13.06 -7.76
N LEU A 8 31.37 -12.01 -7.72
CA LEU A 8 31.88 -11.43 -6.47
C LEU A 8 30.75 -10.77 -5.68
N ILE A 9 29.89 -10.00 -6.38
CA ILE A 9 28.72 -9.40 -5.78
C ILE A 9 27.79 -10.47 -5.22
N ALA A 10 27.46 -11.49 -6.02
CA ALA A 10 26.58 -12.59 -5.58
C ALA A 10 27.13 -13.33 -4.37
N ARG A 11 28.45 -13.48 -4.27
CA ARG A 11 29.10 -14.11 -3.12
C ARG A 11 29.08 -13.22 -1.88
N ALA A 12 29.41 -11.92 -1.99
CA ALA A 12 29.33 -10.98 -0.88
C ALA A 12 27.92 -10.90 -0.30
N LEU A 13 26.90 -10.85 -1.18
CA LEU A 13 25.50 -10.86 -0.81
C LEU A 13 25.07 -12.14 -0.11
N ARG A 14 25.58 -13.29 -0.54
CA ARG A 14 25.26 -14.61 0.04
C ARG A 14 25.94 -14.86 1.37
N GLU A 15 27.27 -14.56 1.43
CA GLU A 15 28.08 -14.82 2.63
C GLU A 15 27.94 -13.74 3.69
N ARG A 16 27.41 -12.54 3.31
CA ARG A 16 27.24 -11.37 4.17
C ARG A 16 28.50 -10.95 4.90
N LYS A 17 29.60 -11.27 4.34
CA LYS A 17 30.92 -10.92 4.82
C LYS A 17 31.62 -10.08 3.76
N GLU A 18 32.47 -9.19 4.22
CA GLU A 18 33.38 -8.52 3.32
C GLU A 18 34.25 -9.54 2.61
N LEU A 19 34.41 -9.36 1.31
CA LEU A 19 35.34 -10.11 0.50
C LEU A 19 36.50 -9.17 0.19
N LEU A 20 37.67 -9.53 0.68
CA LEU A 20 38.93 -8.84 0.44
C LEU A 20 39.90 -9.76 -0.27
N SER A 21 40.46 -9.35 -1.38
CA SER A 21 41.58 -10.02 -2.04
C SER A 21 42.65 -9.00 -2.36
N PHE A 22 43.87 -9.24 -1.87
CA PHE A 22 45.02 -8.35 -2.04
C PHE A 22 45.89 -8.68 -3.25
N HIS A 23 45.86 -9.93 -3.68
CA HIS A 23 46.51 -10.45 -4.87
C HIS A 23 45.47 -11.30 -5.59
N PHE A 24 44.67 -10.66 -6.38
CA PHE A 24 43.66 -11.34 -7.15
C PHE A 24 44.32 -12.08 -8.30
N ASP A 25 44.49 -13.40 -8.15
CA ASP A 25 44.87 -14.28 -9.24
C ASP A 25 43.63 -14.99 -9.78
N PRO A 26 43.17 -14.63 -10.99
CA PRO A 26 41.97 -15.22 -11.59
C PRO A 26 42.06 -16.76 -11.70
N LEU A 27 43.27 -17.30 -11.74
CA LEU A 27 43.52 -18.74 -11.95
C LEU A 27 43.60 -19.55 -10.67
N SER A 28 44.06 -18.95 -9.54
CA SER A 28 44.32 -19.70 -8.30
C SER A 28 43.26 -19.52 -7.22
N ASP A 29 42.71 -18.33 -7.06
CA ASP A 29 41.80 -18.04 -5.94
C ASP A 29 40.35 -18.47 -6.19
N TRP A 30 40.02 -18.92 -7.42
CA TRP A 30 38.66 -19.24 -7.84
C TRP A 30 38.56 -20.50 -8.68
N SER A 31 39.08 -21.62 -8.15
CA SER A 31 39.03 -22.93 -8.79
C SER A 31 37.58 -23.45 -8.91
N GLY A 32 36.81 -22.92 -9.84
CA GLY A 32 35.54 -23.52 -10.19
C GLY A 32 34.47 -22.54 -10.69
N ARG A 33 34.17 -22.60 -11.98
CA ARG A 33 32.96 -22.10 -12.67
C ARG A 33 32.82 -20.59 -12.93
N PHE A 34 33.77 -19.71 -12.60
CA PHE A 34 33.61 -18.25 -12.74
C PHE A 34 34.65 -17.57 -13.64
N ASN A 35 35.46 -18.30 -14.35
CA ASN A 35 36.58 -17.79 -15.16
C ASN A 35 36.12 -16.87 -16.32
N ASP A 36 34.92 -17.10 -16.88
CA ASP A 36 34.50 -16.38 -18.09
C ASP A 36 34.19 -14.88 -17.90
N SER A 37 34.00 -14.45 -16.64
CA SER A 37 33.66 -13.03 -16.35
C SER A 37 34.85 -12.17 -15.92
N LEU A 38 36.02 -12.78 -15.69
CA LEU A 38 37.22 -12.12 -15.15
C LEU A 38 38.39 -12.10 -16.13
N ASP A 39 38.30 -12.88 -17.21
CA ASP A 39 39.31 -12.93 -18.25
C ASP A 39 39.42 -11.54 -18.95
N GLY A 40 40.53 -10.84 -18.70
CA GLY A 40 40.83 -9.55 -19.25
C GLY A 40 40.83 -8.36 -18.26
N LEU A 41 40.49 -8.59 -16.98
CA LEU A 41 40.58 -7.58 -15.95
C LEU A 41 41.95 -7.69 -15.23
N ASP A 42 42.86 -6.76 -15.47
CA ASP A 42 44.17 -6.66 -14.76
C ASP A 42 43.95 -6.05 -13.35
N LEU A 43 43.16 -6.78 -12.50
CA LEU A 43 42.82 -6.36 -11.14
C LEU A 43 43.82 -6.96 -10.15
N ARG A 44 44.38 -6.12 -9.28
CA ARG A 44 45.31 -6.55 -8.22
C ARG A 44 44.71 -6.58 -6.83
N SER A 45 43.68 -5.78 -6.57
CA SER A 45 42.96 -5.82 -5.32
C SER A 45 41.45 -5.59 -5.55
N VAL A 46 40.63 -6.29 -4.82
CA VAL A 46 39.17 -6.18 -4.86
C VAL A 46 38.63 -6.14 -3.44
N LEU A 47 37.71 -5.23 -3.19
CA LEU A 47 36.95 -5.13 -1.96
C LEU A 47 35.45 -5.11 -2.29
N CYS A 48 34.70 -5.95 -1.60
CA CYS A 48 33.26 -6.04 -1.73
C CYS A 48 32.63 -6.10 -0.33
N ILE A 49 31.92 -5.05 0.08
CA ILE A 49 31.31 -4.93 1.40
C ILE A 49 29.79 -4.93 1.24
N PRO A 50 29.07 -5.90 1.82
CA PRO A 50 27.61 -5.91 1.79
C PRO A 50 27.05 -4.79 2.66
N LEU A 51 26.04 -4.09 2.16
CA LEU A 51 25.22 -3.13 2.89
C LEU A 51 24.03 -3.87 3.49
N LEU A 52 23.97 -3.97 4.80
CA LEU A 52 22.97 -4.73 5.52
C LEU A 52 21.93 -3.78 6.14
N ARG A 53 20.67 -4.22 6.11
CA ARG A 53 19.58 -3.54 6.82
C ARG A 53 19.74 -3.74 8.31
N LEU A 54 19.78 -2.64 9.05
CA LEU A 54 19.81 -2.67 10.50
C LEU A 54 18.38 -2.75 11.04
N ARG A 55 17.91 -3.94 11.40
CA ARG A 55 16.66 -4.08 12.15
C ARG A 55 16.95 -3.89 13.64
N GLY A 56 16.53 -2.77 14.18
CA GLY A 56 16.52 -2.54 15.63
C GLY A 56 15.45 -3.41 16.28
N ASN A 57 15.82 -4.59 16.78
CA ASN A 57 14.97 -5.33 17.69
C ASN A 57 15.24 -4.81 19.11
N VAL A 58 14.32 -4.01 19.66
CA VAL A 58 14.45 -3.32 20.96
C VAL A 58 14.27 -4.30 22.14
N SER A 59 14.12 -5.57 21.93
CA SER A 59 13.91 -6.55 22.99
C SER A 59 14.84 -7.73 22.85
N SER A 60 15.90 -7.67 23.64
CA SER A 60 16.87 -8.70 24.01
C SER A 60 18.28 -8.53 23.43
N SER A 61 19.25 -8.68 24.34
CA SER A 61 20.70 -8.63 24.14
C SER A 61 21.24 -9.80 23.32
N GLU A 62 20.54 -10.27 22.31
CA GLU A 62 20.98 -11.33 21.44
C GLU A 62 21.39 -10.79 20.07
N THR A 63 22.52 -11.26 19.61
CA THR A 63 23.20 -11.03 18.35
C THR A 63 22.23 -10.80 17.20
N LEU A 64 22.35 -9.66 16.50
CA LEU A 64 21.64 -9.33 15.27
C LEU A 64 21.82 -10.45 14.23
N VAL A 65 20.87 -11.34 14.12
CA VAL A 65 20.83 -12.37 13.07
C VAL A 65 20.15 -11.74 11.85
N ALA A 66 20.95 -11.24 10.92
CA ALA A 66 20.45 -10.73 9.66
C ALA A 66 19.85 -11.86 8.81
N THR A 67 18.64 -11.73 8.30
CA THR A 67 17.99 -12.68 7.38
C THR A 67 18.35 -12.41 5.91
N MET A 68 18.06 -13.34 4.96
CA MET A 68 18.44 -13.17 3.54
C MET A 68 17.85 -11.88 2.89
N ASP A 69 16.73 -11.38 3.41
CA ASP A 69 16.07 -10.15 2.95
C ASP A 69 16.70 -8.85 3.47
N ASP A 70 17.75 -8.95 4.29
CA ASP A 70 18.34 -7.80 4.97
C ASP A 70 19.51 -7.16 4.21
N THR A 71 19.84 -7.62 3.01
CA THR A 71 20.89 -7.01 2.19
C THR A 71 20.28 -6.00 1.23
N ILE A 72 20.70 -4.73 1.35
CA ILE A 72 20.18 -3.61 0.54
C ILE A 72 21.10 -3.24 -0.61
N GLY A 73 22.35 -3.70 -0.60
CA GLY A 73 23.30 -3.40 -1.64
C GLY A 73 24.70 -3.92 -1.32
N VAL A 74 25.66 -3.46 -2.10
CA VAL A 74 27.08 -3.77 -1.93
C VAL A 74 27.92 -2.56 -2.32
N ILE A 75 28.97 -2.30 -1.56
CA ILE A 75 30.05 -1.41 -1.97
C ILE A 75 31.10 -2.27 -2.64
N TYR A 76 31.39 -1.96 -3.89
CA TYR A 76 32.43 -2.60 -4.66
C TYR A 76 33.54 -1.61 -4.99
N MET A 77 34.79 -1.99 -4.73
CA MET A 77 35.98 -1.23 -5.09
C MET A 77 37.01 -2.16 -5.68
N ASP A 78 37.65 -1.73 -6.74
CA ASP A 78 38.79 -2.43 -7.33
C ASP A 78 39.97 -1.50 -7.58
N SER A 79 41.15 -2.09 -7.69
CA SER A 79 42.37 -1.35 -8.02
C SER A 79 43.33 -2.23 -8.81
N ARG A 80 44.04 -1.59 -9.76
CA ARG A 80 45.15 -2.20 -10.46
C ARG A 80 46.47 -2.09 -9.69
N SER A 81 46.48 -1.36 -8.58
CA SER A 81 47.65 -1.24 -7.69
C SER A 81 47.43 -2.14 -6.46
N ALA A 82 48.48 -2.86 -6.05
CA ALA A 82 48.48 -3.54 -4.78
C ALA A 82 48.53 -2.50 -3.65
N GLY A 83 47.64 -2.58 -2.63
CA GLY A 83 47.79 -1.84 -1.39
C GLY A 83 46.69 -0.91 -0.92
N ILE A 84 45.56 -0.75 -1.60
CA ILE A 84 44.51 0.17 -1.11
C ILE A 84 43.86 -0.36 0.20
N ALA A 85 43.87 -1.67 0.43
CA ALA A 85 43.20 -2.29 1.60
C ALA A 85 44.22 -2.93 2.56
N ASP A 86 45.49 -2.74 2.39
CA ASP A 86 46.56 -3.46 3.14
C ASP A 86 46.82 -2.85 4.54
N GLU A 87 46.29 -1.67 4.81
CA GLU A 87 46.34 -1.06 6.14
C GLU A 87 45.06 -1.35 6.91
N GLN A 88 45.18 -1.90 8.12
CA GLN A 88 44.06 -2.21 9.01
C GLN A 88 43.13 -0.98 9.24
N GLY A 89 43.70 0.22 9.29
CA GLY A 89 42.95 1.47 9.41
C GLY A 89 42.03 1.77 8.21
N ASN A 90 42.44 1.43 7.01
CA ASN A 90 41.62 1.64 5.80
C ASN A 90 40.41 0.69 5.80
N ARG A 91 40.58 -0.53 6.29
CA ARG A 91 39.50 -1.51 6.42
C ARG A 91 38.43 -1.05 7.42
N GLU A 92 38.82 -0.59 8.59
CA GLU A 92 37.91 -0.09 9.62
C GLU A 92 37.15 1.17 9.13
N LEU A 93 37.84 2.05 8.40
CA LEU A 93 37.20 3.21 7.76
C LEU A 93 36.14 2.78 6.74
N LEU A 94 36.46 1.82 5.87
CA LEU A 94 35.53 1.34 4.83
C LEU A 94 34.33 0.60 5.41
N GLN A 95 34.53 -0.16 6.50
CA GLN A 95 33.42 -0.78 7.24
C GLN A 95 32.50 0.28 7.88
N THR A 96 33.09 1.32 8.47
CA THR A 96 32.32 2.45 9.01
C THR A 96 31.52 3.17 7.95
N LEU A 97 32.15 3.46 6.80
CA LEU A 97 31.45 4.06 5.65
C LEU A 97 30.33 3.18 5.11
N ALA A 98 30.51 1.86 5.07
CA ALA A 98 29.46 0.92 4.66
C ALA A 98 28.29 0.91 5.65
N LEU A 99 28.57 0.98 6.94
CA LEU A 99 27.54 1.08 7.99
C LEU A 99 26.75 2.39 7.87
N GLU A 100 27.46 3.52 7.69
CA GLU A 100 26.82 4.82 7.46
C GLU A 100 25.97 4.83 6.19
N ALA A 101 26.51 4.31 5.08
CA ALA A 101 25.78 4.18 3.81
C ALA A 101 24.53 3.31 3.97
N SER A 102 24.62 2.19 4.67
CA SER A 102 23.48 1.31 4.99
C SER A 102 22.41 2.08 5.77
N THR A 103 22.81 2.85 6.77
CA THR A 103 21.89 3.65 7.59
C THR A 103 21.20 4.74 6.78
N ILE A 104 21.96 5.47 5.93
CA ILE A 104 21.41 6.52 5.08
C ILE A 104 20.39 5.93 4.08
N LEU A 105 20.74 4.83 3.43
CA LEU A 105 19.86 4.18 2.45
C LEU A 105 18.57 3.65 3.10
N GLU A 106 18.68 3.03 4.29
CA GLU A 106 17.49 2.56 5.00
C GLU A 106 16.61 3.72 5.47
N ASN A 107 17.21 4.81 5.98
CA ASN A 107 16.46 6.01 6.34
C ASN A 107 15.75 6.64 5.14
N ALA A 108 16.42 6.71 3.99
CA ALA A 108 15.82 7.22 2.75
C ALA A 108 14.62 6.36 2.31
N ARG A 109 14.76 5.02 2.38
CA ARG A 109 13.68 4.08 2.06
C ARG A 109 12.48 4.24 3.00
N LEU A 110 12.74 4.28 4.31
CA LEU A 110 11.68 4.45 5.31
C LEU A 110 10.96 5.79 5.13
N LEU A 111 11.68 6.84 4.76
CA LEU A 111 11.09 8.14 4.48
C LEU A 111 10.20 8.12 3.22
N GLU A 112 10.60 7.39 2.20
CA GLU A 112 9.78 7.20 0.99
C GLU A 112 8.51 6.41 1.28
N GLU A 113 8.62 5.32 2.05
CA GLU A 113 7.47 4.52 2.49
C GLU A 113 6.49 5.36 3.33
N GLU A 114 7.00 6.15 4.26
CA GLU A 114 6.19 7.04 5.09
C GLU A 114 5.49 8.11 4.26
N ARG A 115 6.17 8.71 3.28
CA ARG A 115 5.57 9.68 2.36
C ARG A 115 4.48 9.04 1.49
N ALA A 116 4.68 7.82 1.01
CA ALA A 116 3.68 7.09 0.23
C ALA A 116 2.44 6.78 1.08
N ARG A 117 2.65 6.36 2.34
CA ARG A 117 1.57 6.13 3.31
C ARG A 117 0.77 7.41 3.59
N GLN A 118 1.45 8.53 3.85
CA GLN A 118 0.80 9.82 4.12
C GLN A 118 -0.02 10.33 2.92
N ARG A 119 0.48 10.13 1.69
CA ARG A 119 -0.27 10.46 0.48
C ARG A 119 -1.56 9.64 0.38
N LEU A 120 -1.47 8.34 0.57
CA LEU A 120 -2.63 7.44 0.55
C LEU A 120 -3.65 7.81 1.64
N GLU A 121 -3.20 8.11 2.84
CA GLU A 121 -4.06 8.55 3.94
C GLU A 121 -4.78 9.87 3.62
N ALA A 122 -4.08 10.82 2.99
CA ALA A 122 -4.67 12.08 2.55
C ALA A 122 -5.75 11.88 1.46
N GLU A 123 -5.47 11.00 0.48
CA GLU A 123 -6.45 10.66 -0.56
C GLU A 123 -7.69 9.98 0.01
N LEU A 124 -7.53 9.06 0.96
CA LEU A 124 -8.65 8.41 1.64
C LEU A 124 -9.44 9.37 2.53
N ALA A 125 -8.78 10.34 3.17
CA ALA A 125 -9.45 11.38 3.94
C ALA A 125 -10.31 12.29 3.03
N LEU A 126 -9.81 12.62 1.83
CA LEU A 126 -10.58 13.34 0.82
C LEU A 126 -11.80 12.54 0.35
N ALA A 127 -11.61 11.25 0.04
CA ALA A 127 -12.69 10.33 -0.34
C ALA A 127 -13.77 10.25 0.74
N ARG A 128 -13.37 10.17 2.02
CA ARG A 128 -14.28 10.22 3.17
C ARG A 128 -15.07 11.52 3.22
N SER A 129 -14.41 12.65 3.00
CA SER A 129 -15.09 13.97 2.99
C SER A 129 -16.14 14.02 1.89
N ILE A 130 -15.82 13.53 0.68
CA ILE A 130 -16.77 13.46 -0.43
C ILE A 130 -17.96 12.56 -0.07
N GLN A 131 -17.71 11.35 0.41
CA GLN A 131 -18.75 10.39 0.78
C GLN A 131 -19.66 10.94 1.89
N SER A 132 -19.08 11.56 2.93
CA SER A 132 -19.85 12.18 4.00
C SER A 132 -20.75 13.31 3.52
N ASN A 133 -20.37 14.03 2.45
CA ASN A 133 -21.19 15.06 1.85
C ASN A 133 -22.34 14.52 0.98
N LEU A 134 -22.28 13.23 0.59
CA LEU A 134 -23.40 12.57 -0.10
C LEU A 134 -24.50 12.16 0.88
N LEU A 135 -24.19 11.94 2.15
CA LEU A 135 -25.19 11.67 3.16
C LEU A 135 -26.06 12.90 3.44
N PRO A 136 -27.34 12.74 3.79
CA PRO A 136 -28.24 13.84 4.02
C PRO A 136 -27.77 14.73 5.17
N ARG A 137 -27.58 16.01 4.91
CA ARG A 137 -27.20 16.99 5.94
C ARG A 137 -28.37 17.36 6.85
N HIS A 138 -29.58 17.31 6.31
CA HIS A 138 -30.80 17.61 7.01
C HIS A 138 -31.85 16.55 6.72
N LEU A 139 -32.27 15.86 7.76
CA LEU A 139 -33.36 14.91 7.68
C LEU A 139 -34.68 15.62 7.99
N PRO A 140 -35.81 15.14 7.44
CA PRO A 140 -37.09 15.80 7.61
C PRO A 140 -37.51 15.88 9.08
N GLN A 141 -38.08 17.05 9.45
CA GLN A 141 -38.67 17.37 10.75
C GLN A 141 -40.03 17.96 10.49
N THR A 142 -40.96 17.18 9.93
CA THR A 142 -42.32 17.59 9.61
C THR A 142 -43.29 17.20 10.74
N GLY A 143 -44.55 17.61 10.63
CA GLY A 143 -45.58 17.26 11.65
C GLY A 143 -45.79 15.77 11.79
N PHE A 144 -45.70 14.98 10.71
CA PHE A 144 -45.97 13.53 10.75
C PHE A 144 -44.65 12.69 10.61
N LEU A 145 -43.53 13.28 10.18
CA LEU A 145 -42.27 12.56 10.00
C LEU A 145 -41.14 13.30 10.69
N ARG A 146 -40.47 12.59 11.62
CA ARG A 146 -39.20 13.01 12.21
C ARG A 146 -38.18 11.93 11.97
N ALA A 147 -37.10 12.24 11.28
CA ALA A 147 -36.03 11.31 11.02
C ALA A 147 -34.72 11.81 11.63
N THR A 148 -33.94 10.86 12.12
CA THR A 148 -32.57 11.05 12.57
C THR A 148 -31.72 9.92 12.01
N GLY A 149 -30.47 10.19 11.67
CA GLY A 149 -29.55 9.19 11.15
C GLY A 149 -28.11 9.59 11.39
N SER A 150 -27.26 8.58 11.54
CA SER A 150 -25.81 8.75 11.59
C SER A 150 -25.15 7.54 10.95
N SER A 151 -24.03 7.75 10.31
CA SER A 151 -23.14 6.68 9.80
C SER A 151 -21.74 6.92 10.30
N ILE A 152 -21.16 5.90 10.92
CA ILE A 152 -19.80 5.93 11.45
C ILE A 152 -19.04 4.79 10.78
N PRO A 153 -18.30 5.06 9.69
CA PRO A 153 -17.56 4.01 9.00
C PRO A 153 -16.42 3.47 9.85
N THR A 154 -16.23 2.14 9.84
CA THR A 154 -15.14 1.45 10.56
C THR A 154 -13.76 1.71 9.95
N HIS A 155 -13.71 2.07 8.68
CA HIS A 155 -12.51 2.52 7.94
C HIS A 155 -12.67 3.98 7.53
N GLN A 156 -11.72 4.50 6.74
CA GLN A 156 -11.82 5.89 6.25
C GLN A 156 -13.07 6.13 5.39
N VAL A 157 -13.51 5.10 4.64
CA VAL A 157 -14.74 5.10 3.82
C VAL A 157 -15.51 3.81 4.07
N GLY A 158 -16.83 3.81 3.84
CA GLY A 158 -17.72 2.69 4.16
C GLY A 158 -18.70 2.34 3.06
N GLY A 159 -19.30 1.12 3.16
CA GLY A 159 -20.38 0.66 2.30
C GLY A 159 -21.78 1.12 2.73
N ASP A 160 -21.89 1.68 3.94
CA ASP A 160 -23.17 2.08 4.52
C ASP A 160 -23.62 3.43 4.03
N PHE A 161 -24.89 3.55 3.67
CA PHE A 161 -25.56 4.82 3.44
C PHE A 161 -27.02 4.79 3.88
N TYR A 162 -27.58 5.96 4.09
CA TYR A 162 -29.00 6.17 4.33
C TYR A 162 -29.46 7.46 3.70
N ASP A 163 -30.77 7.55 3.40
CA ASP A 163 -31.37 8.77 2.93
C ASP A 163 -32.87 8.81 3.24
N VAL A 164 -33.45 10.01 3.28
CA VAL A 164 -34.90 10.24 3.43
C VAL A 164 -35.29 11.35 2.47
N LEU A 165 -35.97 11.00 1.41
CA LEU A 165 -36.20 11.83 0.23
C LEU A 165 -37.69 12.13 0.03
N LEU A 166 -38.02 13.39 -0.23
CA LEU A 166 -39.38 13.80 -0.60
C LEU A 166 -39.63 13.40 -2.05
N GLN A 167 -40.77 12.73 -2.29
CA GLN A 167 -41.23 12.37 -3.62
C GLN A 167 -42.20 13.44 -4.19
N PRO A 168 -42.39 13.45 -5.53
CA PRO A 168 -43.27 14.45 -6.17
C PRO A 168 -44.72 14.45 -5.71
N ASP A 169 -45.22 13.30 -5.22
CA ASP A 169 -46.57 13.16 -4.69
C ASP A 169 -46.72 13.55 -3.20
N GLY A 170 -45.64 14.05 -2.60
CA GLY A 170 -45.63 14.46 -1.19
C GLY A 170 -45.34 13.34 -0.20
N SER A 171 -45.18 12.11 -0.64
CA SER A 171 -44.70 11.01 0.18
C SER A 171 -43.20 11.10 0.42
N TRP A 172 -42.71 10.39 1.43
CA TRP A 172 -41.29 10.28 1.74
C TRP A 172 -40.78 8.86 1.44
N MET A 173 -39.65 8.76 0.77
CA MET A 173 -38.91 7.52 0.60
C MET A 173 -37.74 7.49 1.60
N ALA A 174 -37.69 6.49 2.45
CA ALA A 174 -36.57 6.26 3.37
C ALA A 174 -35.84 4.97 2.99
N ALA A 175 -34.51 4.99 3.03
CA ALA A 175 -33.69 3.84 2.77
C ALA A 175 -32.45 3.81 3.67
N VAL A 176 -32.06 2.58 4.06
CA VAL A 176 -30.79 2.27 4.73
C VAL A 176 -30.17 1.10 4.00
N ALA A 177 -28.92 1.19 3.66
CA ALA A 177 -28.22 0.14 2.91
C ALA A 177 -26.80 -0.10 3.42
N ASP A 178 -26.36 -1.34 3.29
CA ASP A 178 -24.98 -1.77 3.52
C ASP A 178 -24.50 -2.61 2.32
N VAL A 179 -23.43 -2.15 1.69
CA VAL A 179 -22.82 -2.80 0.53
C VAL A 179 -21.71 -3.75 0.97
N SER A 180 -21.78 -4.99 0.49
CA SER A 180 -20.82 -6.04 0.80
C SER A 180 -19.37 -5.65 0.50
N GLY A 181 -18.46 -5.96 1.44
CA GLY A 181 -17.05 -5.65 1.35
C GLY A 181 -16.64 -4.49 2.25
N LYS A 182 -15.41 -4.02 2.09
CA LYS A 182 -14.83 -2.96 2.92
C LYS A 182 -14.01 -2.00 2.08
N GLY A 183 -13.82 -0.78 2.59
CA GLY A 183 -12.94 0.22 1.98
C GLY A 183 -13.51 0.82 0.70
N VAL A 184 -12.62 1.21 -0.20
CA VAL A 184 -12.94 2.05 -1.38
C VAL A 184 -13.96 1.40 -2.33
N SER A 185 -13.84 0.09 -2.56
CA SER A 185 -14.76 -0.61 -3.49
C SER A 185 -16.20 -0.60 -3.02
N ALA A 186 -16.44 -0.86 -1.72
CA ALA A 186 -17.77 -0.79 -1.13
C ALA A 186 -18.30 0.65 -1.12
N ALA A 187 -17.44 1.62 -0.79
CA ALA A 187 -17.78 3.04 -0.76
C ALA A 187 -18.20 3.59 -2.13
N LEU A 188 -17.51 3.20 -3.20
CA LEU A 188 -17.87 3.59 -4.58
C LEU A 188 -19.23 3.01 -4.99
N LEU A 189 -19.47 1.73 -4.69
CA LEU A 189 -20.76 1.10 -4.98
C LEU A 189 -21.89 1.74 -4.15
N ALA A 190 -21.67 2.04 -2.87
CA ALA A 190 -22.62 2.73 -2.02
C ALA A 190 -23.00 4.10 -2.61
N SER A 191 -22.03 4.88 -3.08
CA SER A 191 -22.26 6.16 -3.71
C SER A 191 -23.06 6.05 -5.02
N LEU A 192 -22.80 5.01 -5.82
CA LEU A 192 -23.58 4.75 -7.04
C LEU A 192 -25.02 4.33 -6.70
N LEU A 193 -25.23 3.46 -5.72
CA LEU A 193 -26.56 3.04 -5.27
C LEU A 193 -27.36 4.20 -4.69
N GLN A 194 -26.70 5.09 -3.95
CA GLN A 194 -27.33 6.30 -3.45
C GLN A 194 -27.75 7.23 -4.60
N GLY A 195 -26.96 7.36 -5.66
CA GLY A 195 -27.35 8.09 -6.86
C GLY A 195 -28.60 7.51 -7.54
N VAL A 196 -28.70 6.16 -7.62
CA VAL A 196 -29.90 5.47 -8.15
C VAL A 196 -31.12 5.73 -7.24
N LEU A 197 -30.94 5.76 -5.91
CA LEU A 197 -32.00 6.10 -4.95
C LEU A 197 -32.51 7.51 -5.15
N LEU A 198 -31.61 8.50 -5.31
CA LEU A 198 -31.96 9.90 -5.56
C LEU A 198 -32.78 10.06 -6.85
N GLU A 199 -32.38 9.39 -7.92
CA GLU A 199 -33.12 9.38 -9.19
C GLU A 199 -34.53 8.78 -9.00
N ALA A 200 -34.62 7.62 -8.34
CA ALA A 200 -35.89 6.95 -8.11
C ALA A 200 -36.86 7.80 -7.30
N ALA A 201 -36.38 8.48 -6.25
CA ALA A 201 -37.18 9.37 -5.43
C ALA A 201 -37.69 10.58 -6.24
N SER A 202 -36.85 11.18 -7.07
CA SER A 202 -37.20 12.33 -7.90
C SER A 202 -38.20 12.02 -9.03
N SER A 203 -38.10 10.79 -9.58
CA SER A 203 -39.01 10.32 -10.63
C SER A 203 -40.34 9.79 -10.11
N GLY A 204 -40.51 9.64 -8.79
CA GLY A 204 -41.68 9.01 -8.18
C GLY A 204 -41.86 7.54 -8.53
N ALA A 205 -40.78 6.84 -8.82
CA ALA A 205 -40.81 5.43 -9.20
C ALA A 205 -41.42 4.55 -8.09
N ALA A 206 -42.18 3.54 -8.49
CA ALA A 206 -42.68 2.53 -7.57
C ALA A 206 -41.51 1.75 -6.93
N LEU A 207 -41.64 1.39 -5.66
CA LEU A 207 -40.56 0.80 -4.85
C LEU A 207 -40.02 -0.50 -5.44
N ASP A 208 -40.91 -1.38 -5.91
CA ASP A 208 -40.59 -2.66 -6.57
C ASP A 208 -39.81 -2.46 -7.89
N ALA A 209 -40.24 -1.52 -8.72
CA ALA A 209 -39.57 -1.19 -9.99
C ALA A 209 -38.17 -0.61 -9.74
N TRP A 210 -38.03 0.23 -8.72
CA TRP A 210 -36.74 0.76 -8.31
C TRP A 210 -35.79 -0.33 -7.80
N LEU A 211 -36.25 -1.18 -6.88
CA LEU A 211 -35.47 -2.31 -6.34
C LEU A 211 -35.01 -3.26 -7.46
N GLY A 212 -35.90 -3.53 -8.43
CA GLY A 212 -35.54 -4.35 -9.59
C GLY A 212 -34.42 -3.72 -10.44
N ARG A 213 -34.45 -2.40 -10.65
CA ARG A 213 -33.36 -1.70 -11.37
C ARG A 213 -32.06 -1.70 -10.60
N LEU A 214 -32.10 -1.49 -9.29
CA LEU A 214 -30.93 -1.50 -8.42
C LEU A 214 -30.28 -2.89 -8.39
N ASN A 215 -31.07 -3.95 -8.26
CA ASN A 215 -30.57 -5.32 -8.28
C ASN A 215 -29.92 -5.67 -9.64
N ARG A 216 -30.55 -5.29 -10.74
CA ARG A 216 -29.99 -5.49 -12.09
C ARG A 216 -28.70 -4.73 -12.26
N PHE A 217 -28.65 -3.47 -11.81
CA PHE A 217 -27.43 -2.65 -11.87
C PHE A 217 -26.27 -3.31 -11.10
N LEU A 218 -26.50 -3.85 -9.92
CA LEU A 218 -25.46 -4.55 -9.16
C LEU A 218 -24.99 -5.81 -9.89
N LEU A 219 -25.89 -6.64 -10.38
CA LEU A 219 -25.56 -7.86 -11.11
C LEU A 219 -24.73 -7.55 -12.37
N ASP A 220 -25.16 -6.58 -13.17
CA ASP A 220 -24.52 -6.24 -14.45
C ASP A 220 -23.14 -5.57 -14.28
N ARG A 221 -22.88 -4.96 -13.11
CA ARG A 221 -21.65 -4.18 -12.87
C ARG A 221 -20.65 -4.85 -11.94
N THR A 222 -21.03 -5.94 -11.30
CA THR A 222 -20.18 -6.62 -10.31
C THR A 222 -20.03 -8.11 -10.56
N ASP A 223 -20.46 -8.60 -11.72
CA ASP A 223 -20.47 -10.02 -12.12
C ASP A 223 -21.11 -10.94 -11.03
N GLY A 224 -22.03 -10.37 -10.24
CA GLY A 224 -22.70 -11.06 -9.13
C GLY A 224 -21.86 -11.27 -7.86
N GLU A 225 -20.63 -10.76 -7.82
CA GLU A 225 -19.75 -10.92 -6.65
C GLU A 225 -20.10 -9.99 -5.49
N LYS A 226 -20.82 -8.90 -5.78
CA LYS A 226 -21.21 -7.90 -4.78
C LYS A 226 -22.72 -7.89 -4.57
N TYR A 227 -23.12 -7.65 -3.34
CA TYR A 227 -24.50 -7.47 -2.96
C TYR A 227 -24.63 -6.31 -1.98
N ALA A 228 -25.84 -5.83 -1.80
CA ALA A 228 -26.17 -4.88 -0.76
C ALA A 228 -27.36 -5.38 0.04
N THR A 229 -27.32 -5.25 1.34
CA THR A 229 -28.51 -5.35 2.16
C THR A 229 -29.19 -4.00 2.17
N LEU A 230 -30.50 -3.98 1.99
CA LEU A 230 -31.26 -2.75 1.87
C LEU A 230 -32.60 -2.89 2.59
N PHE A 231 -32.90 -1.91 3.43
CA PHE A 231 -34.27 -1.63 3.86
C PHE A 231 -34.75 -0.35 3.18
N ALA A 232 -35.91 -0.39 2.56
CA ALA A 232 -36.54 0.80 1.98
C ALA A 232 -38.04 0.81 2.25
N CYS A 233 -38.59 1.98 2.53
CA CYS A 233 -39.99 2.17 2.73
C CYS A 233 -40.48 3.51 2.17
N ARG A 234 -41.79 3.59 1.89
CA ARG A 234 -42.46 4.81 1.47
C ARG A 234 -43.49 5.17 2.55
N LEU A 235 -43.37 6.40 3.03
CA LEU A 235 -44.26 6.92 4.08
C LEU A 235 -45.20 7.98 3.50
N GLN A 236 -46.45 7.79 3.71
CA GLN A 236 -47.53 8.75 3.31
C GLN A 236 -47.93 9.63 4.47
N SER A 237 -48.55 10.76 4.19
CA SER A 237 -48.97 11.74 5.19
C SER A 237 -50.10 11.21 6.08
N ASP A 238 -50.84 10.17 5.64
CA ASP A 238 -51.89 9.49 6.40
C ASP A 238 -51.34 8.39 7.33
N GLY A 239 -50.02 8.20 7.37
CA GLY A 239 -49.32 7.17 8.20
C GLY A 239 -49.23 5.80 7.56
N GLN A 240 -49.63 5.63 6.29
CA GLN A 240 -49.39 4.38 5.57
C GLN A 240 -47.89 4.24 5.22
N LEU A 241 -47.41 2.99 5.30
CA LEU A 241 -46.03 2.61 5.07
C LEU A 241 -45.96 1.62 3.92
#